data_e40021286f7934f64ad8ef9bcdb5eaf1
#
_entry.id   e40021286f7934f64ad8ef9bcdb5eaf1
#
_cell.length_a   1.000
_cell.length_b   1.000
_cell.length_c   1.000
_cell.angle_alpha   90.00
_cell.angle_beta   90.00
_cell.angle_gamma   90.00
#
_symmetry.space_group_name_H-M   'P 1'
#
loop_
_entity.id
_entity.type
_entity.pdbx_description
1 polymer ?
#
loop_
_entity_poly.entity_id
_entity_poly.type
_entity_poly.pdbx_seq_one_letter_code
_entity_poly.pdbx_strand_id
1 'polypeptide(L)'
;MTIITYFKAKKKIQNLKSPTLTPAFLIPAPPPLPIAPPIQVSLILPSLGSHPIIPMATASIASNTELSRAIAASIRHSSNKPLATQQPTGRYMFNRLSDRFPHLSVRATRNSSMSKENSRKSGDGAGGGLTYKDAGVDIDAGSELVRRIAKMAPGIGGFGGLFPLGDSYLVAGTDGVGTKLKLAFETGIHETIGIDLVAMSVNDIVTSGAKPLFFLDYYATSRLDVDLAEKVIKGIVDGCQQSDCTLLGGETAEMPDFYAEGEYDLSGFAVGIVKKESVIDGKNIAAGDVLVGLPSSGVHSNGFSLVRRVLAQSGLSLNDQLPGGSLTLGEALMAPTFIYVKQVLDLISKGGVKGIAHITGGGFTDNIPRVFPKGLGALIYKDSWKVPTLFKWIQEAGKIEDAEMSRTFNMGIGMVMVMTEEASRRILEEGQHQAYRIGEVVHGEGVSYN
;
A
#
# COMPACT_ATOMS: atom_id res chain seq x y z
N MET A 1 -10.45 17.01 -15.73
CA MET A 1 -9.47 16.14 -15.05
C MET A 1 -8.24 16.06 -15.93
N THR A 2 -7.11 16.57 -15.46
CA THR A 2 -5.81 16.42 -16.12
C THR A 2 -5.11 15.24 -15.50
N ILE A 3 -4.65 14.30 -16.30
CA ILE A 3 -3.99 13.07 -15.87
C ILE A 3 -2.57 13.07 -16.45
N ILE A 4 -1.57 12.89 -15.60
CA ILE A 4 -0.15 12.82 -15.97
C ILE A 4 0.42 11.49 -15.51
N THR A 5 0.70 10.60 -16.46
CA THR A 5 1.31 9.29 -16.21
C THR A 5 2.81 9.37 -16.43
N TYR A 6 3.62 8.86 -15.50
CA TYR A 6 5.08 8.81 -15.66
C TYR A 6 5.63 7.39 -15.46
N PHE A 7 6.61 7.03 -16.30
CA PHE A 7 7.33 5.77 -16.23
C PHE A 7 8.83 6.02 -16.32
N LYS A 8 9.61 5.10 -15.79
CA LYS A 8 11.06 5.18 -15.79
C LYS A 8 11.62 5.30 -17.21
N ALA A 9 12.10 6.50 -17.60
CA ALA A 9 12.79 6.70 -18.86
C ALA A 9 14.13 5.95 -18.84
N LYS A 10 14.40 5.14 -19.87
CA LYS A 10 15.74 4.55 -20.06
C LYS A 10 16.75 5.67 -20.30
N LYS A 11 17.56 6.00 -19.31
CA LYS A 11 18.72 6.89 -19.50
C LYS A 11 19.68 6.23 -20.50
N LYS A 12 19.85 6.84 -21.66
CA LYS A 12 20.96 6.59 -22.59
C LYS A 12 22.23 7.09 -21.88
N ILE A 13 23.06 6.16 -21.42
CA ILE A 13 24.39 6.51 -20.90
C ILE A 13 25.23 6.94 -22.10
N GLN A 14 25.41 8.25 -22.28
CA GLN A 14 26.45 8.82 -23.14
C GLN A 14 27.67 9.12 -22.29
N ASN A 15 28.72 8.35 -22.57
CA ASN A 15 30.15 8.58 -22.39
C ASN A 15 30.57 9.75 -21.49
N LEU A 16 31.07 9.43 -20.30
CA LEU A 16 32.06 10.23 -19.59
C LEU A 16 33.38 9.50 -19.69
N LYS A 17 34.40 10.16 -20.28
CA LYS A 17 35.80 9.72 -20.39
C LYS A 17 36.38 9.51 -18.98
N SER A 18 36.91 8.32 -18.74
CA SER A 18 37.64 7.96 -17.52
C SER A 18 39.07 8.49 -17.54
N PRO A 19 39.63 8.82 -16.38
CA PRO A 19 41.12 8.92 -16.23
C PRO A 19 41.72 7.51 -16.03
N THR A 20 42.89 7.37 -16.62
CA THR A 20 43.78 6.21 -16.64
C THR A 20 44.12 5.66 -15.25
N LEU A 21 43.95 4.34 -15.05
CA LEU A 21 44.63 3.55 -14.03
C LEU A 21 45.18 2.24 -14.65
N THR A 22 46.39 1.93 -14.29
CA THR A 22 47.30 0.86 -14.71
C THR A 22 46.77 -0.56 -14.40
N PRO A 23 47.26 -1.62 -15.10
CA PRO A 23 46.59 -2.92 -15.15
C PRO A 23 47.03 -3.89 -14.06
N ALA A 24 46.08 -4.65 -13.51
CA ALA A 24 46.41 -5.91 -12.83
C ALA A 24 45.24 -6.90 -12.95
N PHE A 25 45.58 -8.10 -13.41
CA PHE A 25 44.85 -9.37 -13.39
C PHE A 25 43.64 -9.56 -14.34
N LEU A 26 43.97 -10.26 -15.44
CA LEU A 26 43.02 -10.96 -16.34
C LEU A 26 42.35 -12.15 -15.64
N ILE A 27 41.02 -12.11 -15.56
CA ILE A 27 40.17 -13.28 -15.32
C ILE A 27 39.52 -13.62 -16.68
N PRO A 28 39.54 -14.89 -17.14
CA PRO A 28 39.00 -15.26 -18.45
C PRO A 28 37.46 -15.19 -18.45
N ALA A 29 36.92 -14.72 -19.57
CA ALA A 29 35.47 -14.58 -19.79
C ALA A 29 34.76 -15.95 -19.86
N PRO A 30 33.52 -16.07 -19.34
CA PRO A 30 32.74 -17.29 -19.51
C PRO A 30 32.26 -17.48 -20.96
N PRO A 31 32.01 -18.74 -21.39
CA PRO A 31 31.56 -19.04 -22.75
C PRO A 31 30.15 -18.51 -23.03
N PRO A 32 29.78 -18.24 -24.30
CA PRO A 32 28.45 -17.72 -24.66
C PRO A 32 27.38 -18.78 -24.47
N LEU A 33 26.23 -18.34 -23.92
CA LEU A 33 25.02 -19.14 -23.71
C LEU A 33 24.38 -19.53 -25.07
N PRO A 34 23.76 -20.74 -25.19
CA PRO A 34 23.15 -21.20 -26.42
C PRO A 34 21.87 -20.37 -26.72
N ILE A 35 21.68 -20.07 -28.01
CA ILE A 35 20.53 -19.33 -28.56
C ILE A 35 19.27 -20.23 -28.45
N ALA A 36 18.26 -19.74 -27.77
CA ALA A 36 16.97 -20.41 -27.66
C ALA A 36 16.22 -20.39 -29.00
N PRO A 37 15.44 -21.44 -29.33
CA PRO A 37 14.65 -21.49 -30.56
C PRO A 37 13.49 -20.48 -30.54
N PRO A 38 12.98 -20.04 -31.73
CA PRO A 38 11.95 -19.03 -31.82
C PRO A 38 10.58 -19.54 -31.28
N ILE A 39 9.94 -18.67 -30.49
CA ILE A 39 8.59 -18.92 -29.94
C ILE A 39 7.55 -18.67 -31.04
N GLN A 40 6.74 -19.68 -31.40
CA GLN A 40 5.56 -19.53 -32.24
C GLN A 40 4.39 -19.01 -31.38
N VAL A 41 3.88 -17.83 -31.71
CA VAL A 41 2.66 -17.29 -31.11
C VAL A 41 1.51 -17.42 -32.11
N SER A 42 0.51 -18.26 -31.80
CA SER A 42 -0.74 -18.34 -32.56
C SER A 42 -1.78 -17.41 -31.95
N LEU A 43 -2.20 -16.41 -32.73
CA LEU A 43 -3.32 -15.53 -32.39
C LEU A 43 -4.63 -16.17 -32.85
N ILE A 44 -5.51 -16.52 -31.87
CA ILE A 44 -6.88 -16.96 -32.15
C ILE A 44 -7.78 -15.73 -32.03
N LEU A 45 -8.35 -15.30 -33.15
CA LEU A 45 -9.42 -14.30 -33.19
C LEU A 45 -10.79 -15.01 -33.18
N PRO A 46 -11.79 -14.53 -32.44
CA PRO A 46 -13.13 -15.12 -32.48
C PRO A 46 -13.84 -14.81 -33.80
N SER A 47 -14.46 -15.83 -34.38
CA SER A 47 -15.19 -15.78 -35.64
C SER A 47 -16.52 -15.02 -35.50
N LEU A 48 -16.70 -13.99 -36.30
CA LEU A 48 -18.03 -13.45 -36.66
C LEU A 48 -18.33 -13.84 -38.11
N GLY A 49 -19.40 -14.61 -38.29
CA GLY A 49 -20.25 -14.79 -39.45
C GLY A 49 -19.66 -14.85 -40.86
N SER A 50 -19.71 -16.03 -41.45
CA SER A 50 -19.86 -16.37 -42.88
C SER A 50 -19.47 -15.34 -43.95
N HIS A 51 -18.27 -15.52 -44.53
CA HIS A 51 -17.94 -15.37 -45.97
C HIS A 51 -16.48 -15.79 -46.27
N PRO A 52 -16.02 -16.03 -47.49
CA PRO A 52 -15.16 -17.14 -47.88
C PRO A 52 -13.67 -16.97 -47.57
N ILE A 53 -13.00 -18.11 -47.41
CA ILE A 53 -11.62 -18.35 -47.08
C ILE A 53 -10.64 -17.72 -48.08
N ILE A 54 -9.76 -16.82 -47.61
CA ILE A 54 -8.56 -16.39 -48.30
C ILE A 54 -7.34 -17.05 -47.60
N PRO A 55 -6.38 -17.60 -48.37
CA PRO A 55 -5.28 -18.37 -47.75
C PRO A 55 -4.33 -17.48 -46.99
N MET A 56 -3.98 -17.94 -45.75
CA MET A 56 -3.02 -17.28 -44.86
C MET A 56 -1.61 -17.29 -45.43
N ALA A 57 -1.01 -16.12 -45.49
CA ALA A 57 0.43 -15.95 -45.67
C ALA A 57 1.10 -15.97 -44.29
N THR A 58 1.97 -16.91 -44.06
CA THR A 58 2.84 -16.98 -42.87
C THR A 58 3.99 -15.98 -43.01
N ALA A 59 3.96 -14.91 -42.22
CA ALA A 59 5.09 -14.01 -42.10
C ALA A 59 5.87 -14.30 -40.82
N SER A 60 7.13 -14.63 -40.96
CA SER A 60 8.09 -14.80 -39.85
C SER A 60 8.74 -13.43 -39.58
N ILE A 61 8.56 -12.87 -38.37
CA ILE A 61 9.15 -11.61 -37.96
C ILE A 61 10.46 -11.87 -37.22
N ALA A 62 11.59 -11.47 -37.80
CA ALA A 62 12.92 -11.75 -37.29
C ALA A 62 13.52 -10.71 -36.33
N SER A 63 12.91 -9.52 -36.14
CA SER A 63 13.39 -8.52 -35.15
C SER A 63 12.36 -7.43 -34.86
N ASN A 64 12.47 -6.83 -33.63
CA ASN A 64 11.64 -5.71 -33.16
C ASN A 64 11.78 -4.40 -33.99
N THR A 65 12.78 -4.33 -34.88
CA THR A 65 13.03 -3.17 -35.76
C THR A 65 12.10 -3.12 -36.97
N GLU A 66 11.62 -4.27 -37.43
CA GLU A 66 10.70 -4.32 -38.59
C GLU A 66 9.26 -3.94 -38.21
N LEU A 67 8.82 -4.29 -37.00
CA LEU A 67 7.51 -3.89 -36.50
C LEU A 67 7.38 -2.37 -36.37
N SER A 68 8.43 -1.70 -35.92
CA SER A 68 8.46 -0.23 -35.81
C SER A 68 8.44 0.47 -37.18
N ARG A 69 9.03 -0.13 -38.22
CA ARG A 69 9.00 0.38 -39.58
C ARG A 69 7.64 0.19 -40.26
N ALA A 70 6.96 -0.92 -40.02
CA ALA A 70 5.64 -1.20 -40.54
C ALA A 70 4.58 -0.23 -39.99
N ILE A 71 4.66 0.10 -38.69
CA ILE A 71 3.76 1.07 -38.06
C ILE A 71 4.02 2.48 -38.58
N ALA A 72 5.28 2.89 -38.80
CA ALA A 72 5.63 4.20 -39.35
C ALA A 72 5.23 4.36 -40.81
N ALA A 73 5.18 3.30 -41.58
CA ALA A 73 4.71 3.34 -43.00
C ALA A 73 3.18 3.47 -43.08
N SER A 74 2.44 2.85 -42.18
CA SER A 74 0.97 2.91 -42.13
C SER A 74 0.44 4.32 -41.81
N ILE A 75 1.20 5.08 -40.96
CA ILE A 75 0.82 6.47 -40.61
C ILE A 75 1.08 7.47 -41.73
N ARG A 76 2.00 7.20 -42.63
CA ARG A 76 2.32 8.11 -43.75
C ARG A 76 1.36 8.06 -44.96
N HIS A 77 0.45 7.09 -45.03
CA HIS A 77 -0.49 6.95 -46.14
C HIS A 77 -1.87 7.60 -45.90
N SER A 78 -2.08 8.23 -44.76
CA SER A 78 -3.36 8.85 -44.37
C SER A 78 -3.42 10.40 -44.54
N SER A 79 -2.37 11.04 -45.03
CA SER A 79 -2.32 12.51 -45.11
C SER A 79 -1.90 12.98 -46.48
N ASN A 80 -2.80 12.92 -47.49
CA ASN A 80 -2.73 13.77 -48.67
C ASN A 80 -4.03 13.70 -49.48
N LYS A 81 -4.98 14.59 -49.16
CA LYS A 81 -5.94 15.19 -50.12
C LYS A 81 -6.45 16.52 -49.59
N PRO A 82 -6.46 17.58 -50.37
CA PRO A 82 -6.92 18.91 -49.96
C PRO A 82 -8.45 18.97 -49.93
N LEU A 83 -9.02 19.56 -48.91
CA LEU A 83 -10.46 19.82 -48.77
C LEU A 83 -10.80 21.12 -49.53
N ALA A 84 -11.69 20.99 -50.51
CA ALA A 84 -12.44 22.09 -51.09
C ALA A 84 -13.62 22.47 -50.17
N THR A 85 -13.76 23.76 -49.96
CA THR A 85 -14.86 24.41 -49.24
C THR A 85 -16.20 24.23 -49.96
N GLN A 86 -17.19 23.64 -49.31
CA GLN A 86 -18.62 23.90 -49.56
C GLN A 86 -19.43 23.58 -48.29
N GLN A 87 -20.16 24.59 -47.81
CA GLN A 87 -21.24 24.42 -46.82
C GLN A 87 -22.44 23.74 -47.47
N PRO A 88 -23.17 22.93 -46.77
CA PRO A 88 -24.61 22.87 -46.92
C PRO A 88 -25.36 23.00 -45.59
N THR A 89 -26.30 23.90 -45.61
CA THR A 89 -27.46 23.95 -44.71
C THR A 89 -28.27 22.66 -44.81
N GLY A 90 -28.46 21.97 -43.71
CA GLY A 90 -29.33 20.79 -43.65
C GLY A 90 -29.87 20.60 -42.22
N ARG A 91 -31.10 21.07 -42.02
CA ARG A 91 -31.93 20.73 -40.87
C ARG A 91 -32.17 19.22 -40.81
N TYR A 92 -31.75 18.54 -39.77
CA TYR A 92 -32.24 17.21 -39.45
C TYR A 92 -33.24 17.29 -38.28
N MET A 93 -34.48 16.90 -38.59
CA MET A 93 -35.55 16.67 -37.62
C MET A 93 -35.20 15.44 -36.76
N PHE A 94 -35.17 15.63 -35.46
CA PHE A 94 -35.25 14.52 -34.49
C PHE A 94 -36.71 14.17 -34.26
N ASN A 95 -37.11 12.99 -34.73
CA ASN A 95 -38.37 12.38 -34.33
C ASN A 95 -38.26 11.88 -32.91
N ARG A 96 -39.24 12.30 -32.10
CA ARG A 96 -39.49 11.86 -30.74
C ARG A 96 -39.81 10.37 -30.69
N LEU A 97 -39.13 9.68 -29.80
CA LEU A 97 -39.65 8.49 -29.09
C LEU A 97 -39.67 8.84 -27.60
N SER A 98 -40.74 9.46 -27.18
CA SER A 98 -41.16 9.52 -25.79
C SER A 98 -42.13 8.34 -25.58
N ASP A 99 -41.83 7.51 -24.62
CA ASP A 99 -42.77 7.00 -23.63
C ASP A 99 -42.15 5.87 -22.81
N ARG A 100 -42.19 6.10 -21.53
CA ARG A 100 -42.03 5.20 -20.37
C ARG A 100 -40.78 5.39 -19.53
N PHE A 101 -40.83 6.47 -18.70
CA PHE A 101 -40.35 6.42 -17.31
C PHE A 101 -40.99 7.55 -16.52
N PRO A 102 -41.52 7.32 -15.30
CA PRO A 102 -42.18 8.34 -14.53
C PRO A 102 -41.19 9.34 -13.92
N HIS A 103 -41.55 10.60 -13.98
CA HIS A 103 -40.84 11.77 -13.47
C HIS A 103 -40.45 11.64 -11.99
N LEU A 104 -39.17 11.67 -11.68
CA LEU A 104 -38.65 12.11 -10.41
C LEU A 104 -38.10 13.53 -10.62
N SER A 105 -38.91 14.53 -10.27
CA SER A 105 -38.48 15.91 -10.24
C SER A 105 -37.61 16.16 -9.02
N VAL A 106 -36.33 16.36 -9.20
CA VAL A 106 -35.44 16.92 -8.16
C VAL A 106 -35.53 18.44 -8.29
N ARG A 107 -36.30 19.08 -7.41
CA ARG A 107 -36.28 20.53 -7.19
C ARG A 107 -34.97 20.90 -6.52
N ALA A 108 -34.09 21.56 -7.24
CA ALA A 108 -32.96 22.29 -6.67
C ALA A 108 -33.52 23.55 -5.94
N THR A 109 -33.63 23.49 -4.65
CA THR A 109 -33.78 24.68 -3.81
C THR A 109 -32.41 25.18 -3.40
N ARG A 110 -31.99 26.29 -3.98
CA ARG A 110 -30.96 27.14 -3.39
C ARG A 110 -31.50 27.60 -2.00
N ASN A 111 -30.82 27.19 -0.96
CA ASN A 111 -30.90 27.86 0.33
C ASN A 111 -29.49 28.16 0.81
N SER A 112 -29.11 29.42 0.58
CA SER A 112 -28.12 30.11 1.39
C SER A 112 -28.76 30.43 2.75
N SER A 113 -28.34 29.73 3.79
CA SER A 113 -28.38 30.24 5.15
C SER A 113 -27.49 29.36 6.02
N MET A 114 -26.37 29.93 6.46
CA MET A 114 -25.72 29.49 7.69
C MET A 114 -26.78 29.38 8.78
N SER A 115 -27.02 28.24 9.29
CA SER A 115 -27.66 28.06 10.58
C SER A 115 -26.88 27.03 11.38
N LYS A 116 -26.35 27.54 12.48
CA LYS A 116 -26.03 26.83 13.70
C LYS A 116 -27.12 25.81 14.02
N GLU A 117 -26.69 24.81 14.77
CA GLU A 117 -27.55 23.83 15.48
C GLU A 117 -27.73 22.51 14.72
N ASN A 118 -26.82 21.59 14.95
CA ASN A 118 -27.16 20.23 15.29
C ASN A 118 -26.32 19.78 16.48
N SER A 119 -26.64 20.33 17.63
CA SER A 119 -26.40 19.69 18.92
C SER A 119 -27.29 18.46 18.98
N ARG A 120 -26.86 17.34 18.41
CA ARG A 120 -27.40 16.05 18.80
C ARG A 120 -26.96 15.81 20.22
N LYS A 121 -27.91 15.81 21.11
CA LYS A 121 -27.82 15.37 22.48
C LYS A 121 -26.88 14.15 22.54
N SER A 122 -25.72 14.34 23.13
CA SER A 122 -24.98 13.28 23.78
C SER A 122 -25.92 12.77 24.88
N GLY A 123 -26.46 11.57 24.68
CA GLY A 123 -27.05 10.86 25.79
C GLY A 123 -25.98 10.73 26.86
N ASP A 124 -26.27 11.18 28.06
CA ASP A 124 -25.56 10.88 29.29
C ASP A 124 -25.49 9.36 29.43
N GLY A 125 -24.40 8.76 28.98
CA GLY A 125 -23.99 7.37 29.19
C GLY A 125 -22.61 7.38 29.79
N ALA A 126 -22.55 6.95 31.03
CA ALA A 126 -21.40 6.80 31.90
C ALA A 126 -20.03 6.67 31.22
N GLY A 127 -19.13 7.62 31.48
CA GLY A 127 -17.69 7.42 31.71
C GLY A 127 -16.81 6.65 30.71
N GLY A 128 -17.28 6.37 29.48
CA GLY A 128 -16.47 5.66 28.47
C GLY A 128 -15.49 6.59 27.75
N GLY A 129 -14.23 6.15 27.57
CA GLY A 129 -13.22 6.86 26.79
C GLY A 129 -13.54 6.87 25.29
N LEU A 130 -12.75 7.60 24.51
CA LEU A 130 -12.86 7.66 23.04
C LEU A 130 -12.62 6.30 22.40
N THR A 131 -13.37 6.00 21.32
CA THR A 131 -13.15 4.81 20.47
C THR A 131 -12.84 5.22 19.04
N TYR A 132 -12.29 4.28 18.25
CA TYR A 132 -12.04 4.48 16.82
C TYR A 132 -13.34 4.69 16.05
N LYS A 133 -14.41 4.05 16.50
CA LYS A 133 -15.76 4.24 15.96
C LYS A 133 -16.30 5.66 16.19
N ASP A 134 -16.03 6.24 17.37
CA ASP A 134 -16.37 7.64 17.65
C ASP A 134 -15.62 8.61 16.73
N ALA A 135 -14.41 8.22 16.31
CA ALA A 135 -13.60 8.97 15.33
C ALA A 135 -14.02 8.72 13.86
N GLY A 136 -15.10 7.97 13.63
CA GLY A 136 -15.69 7.73 12.31
C GLY A 136 -15.16 6.49 11.57
N VAL A 137 -14.38 5.63 12.22
CA VAL A 137 -13.82 4.41 11.60
C VAL A 137 -14.44 3.18 12.28
N ASP A 138 -15.22 2.39 11.51
CA ASP A 138 -15.84 1.16 11.97
C ASP A 138 -15.07 -0.07 11.46
N ILE A 139 -14.21 -0.64 12.30
CA ILE A 139 -13.41 -1.84 11.99
C ILE A 139 -14.31 -3.04 11.68
N ASP A 140 -15.45 -3.18 12.37
CA ASP A 140 -16.36 -4.31 12.18
C ASP A 140 -17.05 -4.23 10.82
N ALA A 141 -17.42 -3.03 10.37
CA ALA A 141 -17.93 -2.79 9.02
C ALA A 141 -16.88 -3.15 7.94
N GLY A 142 -15.61 -2.78 8.16
CA GLY A 142 -14.50 -3.18 7.30
C GLY A 142 -14.34 -4.70 7.23
N SER A 143 -14.36 -5.38 8.36
CA SER A 143 -14.27 -6.84 8.44
C SER A 143 -15.46 -7.54 7.76
N GLU A 144 -16.67 -6.99 7.85
CA GLU A 144 -17.84 -7.51 7.13
C GLU A 144 -17.69 -7.34 5.62
N LEU A 145 -17.17 -6.21 5.15
CA LEU A 145 -16.90 -6.00 3.73
C LEU A 145 -15.88 -7.03 3.21
N VAL A 146 -14.78 -7.28 3.93
CA VAL A 146 -13.78 -8.30 3.56
C VAL A 146 -14.44 -9.69 3.46
N ARG A 147 -15.32 -10.06 4.40
CA ARG A 147 -16.07 -11.34 4.34
C ARG A 147 -16.98 -11.44 3.10
N ARG A 148 -17.61 -10.34 2.69
CA ARG A 148 -18.42 -10.28 1.47
C ARG A 148 -17.57 -10.38 0.21
N ILE A 149 -16.44 -9.69 0.17
CA ILE A 149 -15.48 -9.76 -0.95
C ILE A 149 -14.96 -11.19 -1.12
N ALA A 150 -14.58 -11.88 -0.04
CA ALA A 150 -14.11 -13.25 -0.09
C ALA A 150 -15.16 -14.24 -0.65
N LYS A 151 -16.46 -13.96 -0.46
CA LYS A 151 -17.55 -14.75 -1.09
C LYS A 151 -17.67 -14.48 -2.60
N MET A 152 -17.42 -13.24 -3.04
CA MET A 152 -17.50 -12.84 -4.45
C MET A 152 -16.26 -13.27 -5.24
N ALA A 153 -15.10 -13.25 -4.60
CA ALA A 153 -13.80 -13.56 -5.19
C ALA A 153 -13.04 -14.56 -4.30
N PRO A 154 -13.35 -15.88 -4.42
CA PRO A 154 -12.64 -16.91 -3.66
C PRO A 154 -11.15 -16.89 -3.97
N GLY A 155 -10.31 -16.94 -2.94
CA GLY A 155 -8.85 -16.88 -3.06
C GLY A 155 -8.26 -15.52 -2.70
N ILE A 156 -9.09 -14.50 -2.43
CA ILE A 156 -8.63 -13.27 -1.79
C ILE A 156 -8.40 -13.54 -0.30
N GLY A 157 -7.27 -13.08 0.22
CA GLY A 157 -6.95 -13.18 1.65
C GLY A 157 -5.50 -12.82 1.93
N GLY A 158 -5.15 -12.81 3.24
CA GLY A 158 -3.82 -12.44 3.71
C GLY A 158 -3.58 -10.93 3.69
N PHE A 159 -2.30 -10.53 3.83
CA PHE A 159 -1.84 -9.15 3.71
C PHE A 159 -1.57 -8.78 2.25
N GLY A 160 -1.10 -9.71 1.42
CA GLY A 160 -0.90 -9.55 -0.02
C GLY A 160 -1.55 -10.67 -0.82
N GLY A 161 -1.99 -10.36 -2.04
CA GLY A 161 -2.54 -11.35 -2.98
C GLY A 161 -1.43 -12.12 -3.70
N LEU A 162 -1.57 -13.46 -3.80
CA LEU A 162 -0.60 -14.32 -4.47
C LEU A 162 -1.10 -14.70 -5.87
N PHE A 163 -0.31 -14.35 -6.89
CA PHE A 163 -0.56 -14.72 -8.28
C PHE A 163 0.49 -15.74 -8.76
N PRO A 164 0.12 -16.95 -9.20
CA PRO A 164 1.09 -17.98 -9.60
C PRO A 164 1.82 -17.59 -10.88
N LEU A 165 3.17 -17.68 -10.84
CA LEU A 165 4.05 -17.41 -11.97
C LEU A 165 5.17 -18.47 -12.03
N GLY A 166 5.01 -19.48 -12.85
CA GLY A 166 5.99 -20.58 -12.95
C GLY A 166 6.20 -21.27 -11.60
N ASP A 167 7.43 -21.28 -11.10
CA ASP A 167 7.85 -21.84 -9.81
C ASP A 167 7.71 -20.87 -8.63
N SER A 168 7.17 -19.69 -8.88
CA SER A 168 7.08 -18.59 -7.93
C SER A 168 5.64 -18.08 -7.81
N TYR A 169 5.43 -17.18 -6.86
CA TYR A 169 4.27 -16.28 -6.82
C TYR A 169 4.74 -14.85 -6.98
N LEU A 170 3.99 -14.06 -7.77
CA LEU A 170 3.95 -12.61 -7.57
C LEU A 170 3.06 -12.32 -6.38
N VAL A 171 3.51 -11.46 -5.49
CA VAL A 171 2.75 -11.00 -4.33
C VAL A 171 2.48 -9.52 -4.51
N ALA A 172 1.21 -9.15 -4.52
CA ALA A 172 0.78 -7.79 -4.79
C ALA A 172 -0.14 -7.28 -3.68
N GLY A 173 0.00 -6.01 -3.34
CA GLY A 173 -0.84 -5.30 -2.38
C GLY A 173 -0.98 -3.83 -2.77
N THR A 174 -2.06 -3.21 -2.31
CA THR A 174 -2.31 -1.78 -2.46
C THR A 174 -2.75 -1.22 -1.12
N ASP A 175 -2.25 -0.04 -0.78
CA ASP A 175 -2.60 0.67 0.44
C ASP A 175 -2.47 2.19 0.23
N GLY A 176 -2.96 2.97 1.19
CA GLY A 176 -2.84 4.43 1.24
C GLY A 176 -2.19 4.89 2.54
N VAL A 177 -2.02 6.21 2.70
CA VAL A 177 -1.53 6.81 3.95
C VAL A 177 -2.68 7.08 4.91
N GLY A 178 -3.85 7.39 4.39
CA GLY A 178 -5.03 7.69 5.18
C GLY A 178 -4.97 9.05 5.91
N THR A 179 -5.64 9.14 7.05
CA THR A 179 -5.87 10.43 7.73
C THR A 179 -4.65 11.04 8.42
N LYS A 180 -3.48 10.39 8.40
CA LYS A 180 -2.18 11.00 8.72
C LYS A 180 -1.89 12.21 7.82
N LEU A 181 -2.38 12.17 6.56
CA LEU A 181 -2.25 13.29 5.62
C LEU A 181 -2.76 14.62 6.19
N LYS A 182 -3.82 14.60 7.02
CA LYS A 182 -4.33 15.83 7.64
C LYS A 182 -3.31 16.49 8.56
N LEU A 183 -2.48 15.70 9.25
CA LEU A 183 -1.39 16.23 10.05
C LEU A 183 -0.23 16.75 9.18
N ALA A 184 0.02 16.11 8.02
CA ALA A 184 1.00 16.62 7.06
C ALA A 184 0.60 18.01 6.54
N PHE A 185 -0.69 18.25 6.27
CA PHE A 185 -1.18 19.57 5.85
C PHE A 185 -1.05 20.63 6.96
N GLU A 186 -1.26 20.24 8.22
CA GLU A 186 -1.16 21.14 9.37
C GLU A 186 0.30 21.44 9.77
N THR A 187 1.20 20.45 9.68
CA THR A 187 2.61 20.56 10.06
C THR A 187 3.51 21.08 8.94
N GLY A 188 3.09 20.93 7.68
CA GLY A 188 3.93 21.15 6.51
C GLY A 188 5.02 20.09 6.30
N ILE A 189 4.98 18.96 7.04
CA ILE A 189 5.93 17.84 6.90
C ILE A 189 5.40 16.89 5.84
N HIS A 190 5.91 17.00 4.62
CA HIS A 190 5.48 16.21 3.47
C HIS A 190 6.54 15.21 3.00
N GLU A 191 7.80 15.44 3.34
CA GLU A 191 8.94 14.67 2.84
C GLU A 191 8.92 13.20 3.29
N THR A 192 8.29 12.90 4.45
CA THR A 192 8.23 11.54 5.01
C THR A 192 6.97 10.77 4.61
N ILE A 193 5.95 11.46 4.11
CA ILE A 193 4.66 10.84 3.76
C ILE A 193 4.79 9.78 2.66
N GLY A 194 5.69 10.01 1.69
CA GLY A 194 5.97 9.02 0.65
C GLY A 194 6.60 7.74 1.21
N ILE A 195 7.39 7.84 2.28
CA ILE A 195 7.93 6.67 3.00
C ILE A 195 6.79 5.87 3.63
N ASP A 196 5.82 6.55 4.27
CA ASP A 196 4.63 5.90 4.83
C ASP A 196 3.87 5.09 3.75
N LEU A 197 3.65 5.70 2.58
CA LEU A 197 2.94 5.04 1.48
C LEU A 197 3.63 3.75 1.02
N VAL A 198 4.95 3.83 0.79
CA VAL A 198 5.73 2.65 0.39
C VAL A 198 5.74 1.60 1.48
N ALA A 199 5.99 2.01 2.74
CA ALA A 199 6.06 1.11 3.88
C ALA A 199 4.78 0.29 4.08
N MET A 200 3.61 0.92 4.00
CA MET A 200 2.33 0.24 4.15
C MET A 200 2.19 -0.92 3.15
N SER A 201 2.55 -0.70 1.90
CA SER A 201 2.43 -1.71 0.84
C SER A 201 3.54 -2.78 0.88
N VAL A 202 4.82 -2.38 1.06
CA VAL A 202 5.93 -3.35 1.02
C VAL A 202 6.01 -4.20 2.30
N ASN A 203 5.59 -3.65 3.45
CA ASN A 203 5.50 -4.41 4.69
C ASN A 203 4.40 -5.48 4.63
N ASP A 204 3.31 -5.22 3.91
CA ASP A 204 2.27 -6.22 3.68
C ASP A 204 2.77 -7.38 2.83
N ILE A 205 3.37 -7.10 1.66
CA ILE A 205 3.82 -8.18 0.77
C ILE A 205 4.97 -9.00 1.35
N VAL A 206 5.83 -8.41 2.20
CA VAL A 206 6.94 -9.15 2.82
C VAL A 206 6.47 -10.16 3.87
N THR A 207 5.24 -10.05 4.39
CA THR A 207 4.68 -11.02 5.34
C THR A 207 4.60 -12.43 4.76
N SER A 208 4.49 -12.58 3.45
CA SER A 208 4.54 -13.86 2.74
C SER A 208 5.96 -14.32 2.36
N GLY A 209 7.00 -13.59 2.78
CA GLY A 209 8.39 -13.84 2.40
C GLY A 209 8.78 -13.24 1.04
N ALA A 210 7.91 -12.43 0.44
CA ALA A 210 8.17 -11.86 -0.87
C ALA A 210 9.22 -10.75 -0.82
N LYS A 211 10.20 -10.80 -1.73
CA LYS A 211 11.09 -9.68 -2.02
C LYS A 211 10.35 -8.67 -2.89
N PRO A 212 10.24 -7.40 -2.50
CA PRO A 212 9.68 -6.35 -3.36
C PRO A 212 10.47 -6.22 -4.67
N LEU A 213 9.77 -6.00 -5.78
CA LEU A 213 10.34 -5.80 -7.10
C LEU A 213 10.15 -4.37 -7.56
N PHE A 214 8.90 -3.90 -7.58
CA PHE A 214 8.58 -2.55 -8.01
C PHE A 214 7.36 -1.99 -7.28
N PHE A 215 7.26 -0.67 -7.32
CA PHE A 215 6.21 0.13 -6.73
C PHE A 215 5.64 1.09 -7.79
N LEU A 216 4.36 1.35 -7.69
CA LEU A 216 3.62 2.36 -8.44
C LEU A 216 2.84 3.22 -7.46
N ASP A 217 2.73 4.52 -7.72
CA ASP A 217 1.96 5.44 -6.90
C ASP A 217 0.83 6.12 -7.68
N TYR A 218 -0.16 6.57 -6.96
CA TYR A 218 -1.22 7.45 -7.43
C TYR A 218 -1.30 8.65 -6.49
N TYR A 219 -1.00 9.84 -7.05
CA TYR A 219 -1.10 11.12 -6.36
C TYR A 219 -2.31 11.88 -6.89
N ALA A 220 -3.30 12.17 -6.05
CA ALA A 220 -4.51 12.88 -6.43
C ALA A 220 -4.67 14.16 -5.63
N THR A 221 -4.97 15.28 -6.29
CA THR A 221 -5.12 16.59 -5.66
C THR A 221 -6.19 17.42 -6.36
N SER A 222 -6.66 18.51 -5.76
CA SER A 222 -7.54 19.45 -6.44
C SER A 222 -6.84 20.22 -7.56
N ARG A 223 -5.67 20.76 -7.24
CA ARG A 223 -4.78 21.51 -8.12
C ARG A 223 -3.34 21.14 -7.83
N LEU A 224 -2.57 20.84 -8.85
CA LEU A 224 -1.19 20.42 -8.71
C LEU A 224 -0.31 21.58 -8.24
N ASP A 225 0.29 21.41 -7.07
CA ASP A 225 1.46 22.15 -6.60
C ASP A 225 2.68 21.25 -6.85
N VAL A 226 3.52 21.65 -7.78
CA VAL A 226 4.67 20.85 -8.24
C VAL A 226 5.70 20.68 -7.14
N ASP A 227 5.96 21.74 -6.35
CA ASP A 227 6.97 21.71 -5.28
C ASP A 227 6.51 20.83 -4.12
N LEU A 228 5.22 20.83 -3.81
CA LEU A 228 4.61 19.95 -2.81
C LEU A 228 4.63 18.49 -3.28
N ALA A 229 4.21 18.23 -4.52
CA ALA A 229 4.21 16.88 -5.09
C ALA A 229 5.64 16.33 -5.17
N GLU A 230 6.65 17.13 -5.54
CA GLU A 230 8.06 16.71 -5.55
C GLU A 230 8.53 16.23 -4.17
N LYS A 231 8.17 16.92 -3.09
CA LYS A 231 8.51 16.49 -1.72
C LYS A 231 7.93 15.12 -1.40
N VAL A 232 6.65 14.90 -1.72
CA VAL A 232 5.98 13.62 -1.49
C VAL A 232 6.61 12.50 -2.32
N ILE A 233 6.82 12.75 -3.63
CA ILE A 233 7.45 11.76 -4.54
C ILE A 233 8.89 11.45 -4.10
N LYS A 234 9.64 12.44 -3.59
CA LYS A 234 10.96 12.19 -3.01
C LYS A 234 10.88 11.19 -1.85
N GLY A 235 9.90 11.34 -0.96
CA GLY A 235 9.65 10.36 0.10
C GLY A 235 9.33 8.97 -0.44
N ILE A 236 8.57 8.86 -1.54
CA ILE A 236 8.32 7.57 -2.22
C ILE A 236 9.63 6.97 -2.75
N VAL A 237 10.49 7.77 -3.38
CA VAL A 237 11.81 7.34 -3.85
C VAL A 237 12.66 6.83 -2.68
N ASP A 238 12.70 7.55 -1.57
CA ASP A 238 13.46 7.20 -0.38
C ASP A 238 12.93 5.88 0.23
N GLY A 239 11.61 5.69 0.32
CA GLY A 239 10.98 4.45 0.77
C GLY A 239 11.29 3.25 -0.14
N CYS A 240 11.26 3.46 -1.46
CA CYS A 240 11.64 2.44 -2.45
C CYS A 240 13.11 2.03 -2.31
N GLN A 241 14.02 2.97 -2.05
CA GLN A 241 15.44 2.67 -1.81
C GLN A 241 15.64 1.90 -0.50
N GLN A 242 14.93 2.25 0.58
CA GLN A 242 15.00 1.55 1.85
C GLN A 242 14.54 0.09 1.72
N SER A 243 13.53 -0.18 0.90
CA SER A 243 12.95 -1.51 0.68
C SER A 243 13.60 -2.31 -0.46
N ASP A 244 14.67 -1.79 -1.11
CA ASP A 244 15.29 -2.38 -2.31
C ASP A 244 14.24 -2.65 -3.41
N CYS A 245 13.30 -1.71 -3.56
CA CYS A 245 12.19 -1.74 -4.50
C CYS A 245 12.40 -0.69 -5.60
N THR A 246 11.98 -0.97 -6.83
CA THR A 246 12.08 0.02 -7.92
C THR A 246 10.81 0.85 -8.00
N LEU A 247 10.88 2.18 -7.85
CA LEU A 247 9.79 3.04 -8.31
C LEU A 247 9.72 2.94 -9.84
N LEU A 248 8.71 2.24 -10.35
CA LEU A 248 8.59 1.93 -11.77
C LEU A 248 7.88 3.05 -12.53
N GLY A 249 6.90 3.67 -11.91
CA GLY A 249 6.11 4.75 -12.46
C GLY A 249 5.02 5.18 -11.49
N GLY A 250 4.12 6.01 -11.96
CA GLY A 250 2.99 6.50 -11.17
C GLY A 250 2.02 7.32 -12.02
N GLU A 251 1.02 7.86 -11.34
CA GLU A 251 -0.06 8.66 -11.92
C GLU A 251 -0.29 9.90 -11.05
N THR A 252 -0.44 11.07 -11.68
CA THR A 252 -0.82 12.30 -11.01
C THR A 252 -2.14 12.81 -11.57
N ALA A 253 -3.16 12.96 -10.71
CA ALA A 253 -4.49 13.39 -11.10
C ALA A 253 -4.89 14.72 -10.48
N GLU A 254 -5.23 15.70 -11.32
CA GLU A 254 -5.89 16.92 -10.88
C GLU A 254 -7.41 16.73 -10.92
N MET A 255 -8.06 16.86 -9.78
CA MET A 255 -9.50 16.68 -9.61
C MET A 255 -10.09 17.90 -8.87
N PRO A 256 -10.32 19.03 -9.58
CA PRO A 256 -10.91 20.23 -9.01
C PRO A 256 -12.27 19.91 -8.33
N ASP A 257 -12.53 20.58 -7.21
CA ASP A 257 -13.76 20.43 -6.39
C ASP A 257 -13.93 19.06 -5.71
N PHE A 258 -13.00 18.10 -5.90
CA PHE A 258 -13.02 16.81 -5.21
C PHE A 258 -12.20 16.83 -3.91
N TYR A 259 -11.02 17.41 -3.95
CA TYR A 259 -10.17 17.70 -2.79
C TYR A 259 -10.20 19.20 -2.48
N ALA A 260 -9.95 19.59 -1.24
CA ALA A 260 -9.72 20.99 -0.90
C ALA A 260 -8.39 21.47 -1.49
N GLU A 261 -8.26 22.78 -1.69
CA GLU A 261 -7.01 23.38 -2.19
C GLU A 261 -5.86 23.10 -1.19
N GLY A 262 -4.70 22.65 -1.69
CA GLY A 262 -3.56 22.23 -0.90
C GLY A 262 -3.66 20.84 -0.28
N GLU A 263 -4.78 20.14 -0.44
CA GLU A 263 -4.93 18.75 -0.01
C GLU A 263 -4.66 17.77 -1.15
N TYR A 264 -4.13 16.60 -0.79
CA TYR A 264 -3.92 15.48 -1.70
C TYR A 264 -4.25 14.16 -1.03
N ASP A 265 -4.46 13.12 -1.85
CA ASP A 265 -4.57 11.73 -1.41
C ASP A 265 -3.57 10.85 -2.16
N LEU A 266 -3.19 9.76 -1.53
CA LEU A 266 -2.15 8.87 -2.02
C LEU A 266 -2.61 7.42 -1.99
N SER A 267 -2.34 6.70 -3.06
CA SER A 267 -2.45 5.25 -3.10
C SER A 267 -1.18 4.65 -3.68
N GLY A 268 -0.71 3.53 -3.09
CA GLY A 268 0.46 2.80 -3.52
C GLY A 268 0.12 1.39 -3.95
N PHE A 269 0.89 0.84 -4.86
CA PHE A 269 0.79 -0.52 -5.33
C PHE A 269 2.17 -1.15 -5.39
N ALA A 270 2.39 -2.17 -4.55
CA ALA A 270 3.65 -2.92 -4.51
C ALA A 270 3.48 -4.29 -5.12
N VAL A 271 4.51 -4.74 -5.85
CA VAL A 271 4.63 -6.11 -6.35
C VAL A 271 5.97 -6.69 -5.91
N GLY A 272 5.93 -7.87 -5.33
CA GLY A 272 7.09 -8.67 -4.96
C GLY A 272 7.03 -10.07 -5.55
N ILE A 273 8.05 -10.87 -5.25
CA ILE A 273 8.16 -12.26 -5.70
C ILE A 273 8.65 -13.16 -4.58
N VAL A 274 8.11 -14.36 -4.51
CA VAL A 274 8.55 -15.43 -3.60
C VAL A 274 8.48 -16.78 -4.31
N LYS A 275 9.43 -17.68 -4.03
CA LYS A 275 9.36 -19.07 -4.50
C LYS A 275 8.19 -19.80 -3.84
N LYS A 276 7.49 -20.66 -4.56
CA LYS A 276 6.34 -21.44 -4.04
C LYS A 276 6.70 -22.24 -2.79
N GLU A 277 7.90 -22.80 -2.76
CA GLU A 277 8.44 -23.56 -1.63
C GLU A 277 8.86 -22.73 -0.41
N SER A 278 9.02 -21.41 -0.61
CA SER A 278 9.50 -20.46 0.41
C SER A 278 8.41 -19.54 0.96
N VAL A 279 7.16 -19.74 0.54
CA VAL A 279 6.03 -18.91 1.01
C VAL A 279 5.83 -19.10 2.51
N ILE A 280 5.78 -17.97 3.22
CA ILE A 280 5.37 -17.92 4.63
C ILE A 280 3.84 -17.79 4.65
N ASP A 281 3.13 -18.87 4.99
CA ASP A 281 1.66 -18.93 4.93
C ASP A 281 0.99 -19.32 6.26
N GLY A 282 1.77 -19.47 7.32
CA GLY A 282 1.27 -19.76 8.66
C GLY A 282 0.82 -21.22 8.90
N LYS A 283 0.74 -22.07 7.88
CA LYS A 283 0.19 -23.43 8.01
C LYS A 283 0.90 -24.33 9.03
N ASN A 284 2.18 -24.06 9.25
CA ASN A 284 3.04 -24.83 10.17
C ASN A 284 3.10 -24.25 11.59
N ILE A 285 2.31 -23.22 11.88
CA ILE A 285 2.21 -22.64 13.22
C ILE A 285 1.54 -23.67 14.15
N ALA A 286 2.10 -23.82 15.35
CA ALA A 286 1.60 -24.72 16.37
C ALA A 286 1.62 -24.04 17.76
N ALA A 287 0.82 -24.56 18.68
CA ALA A 287 0.89 -24.13 20.08
C ALA A 287 2.31 -24.35 20.63
N GLY A 288 2.83 -23.38 21.38
CA GLY A 288 4.20 -23.32 21.88
C GLY A 288 5.18 -22.58 20.94
N ASP A 289 4.77 -22.18 19.72
CA ASP A 289 5.58 -21.29 18.92
C ASP A 289 5.65 -19.88 19.56
N VAL A 290 6.78 -19.21 19.37
CA VAL A 290 7.06 -17.91 19.99
C VAL A 290 6.63 -16.77 19.08
N LEU A 291 6.05 -15.73 19.69
CA LEU A 291 5.76 -14.46 19.04
C LEU A 291 6.93 -13.48 19.29
N VAL A 292 7.62 -13.12 18.23
CA VAL A 292 8.71 -12.13 18.28
C VAL A 292 8.23 -10.84 17.63
N GLY A 293 8.21 -9.74 18.40
CA GLY A 293 7.81 -8.42 17.97
C GLY A 293 8.98 -7.57 17.52
N LEU A 294 8.86 -6.92 16.36
CA LEU A 294 9.79 -5.91 15.88
C LEU A 294 9.24 -4.52 16.19
N PRO A 295 10.06 -3.60 16.76
CA PRO A 295 9.58 -2.30 17.21
C PRO A 295 9.07 -1.43 16.06
N SER A 296 8.06 -0.60 16.35
CA SER A 296 7.58 0.45 15.46
C SER A 296 8.31 1.76 15.70
N SER A 297 8.31 2.65 14.70
CA SER A 297 8.81 4.03 14.82
C SER A 297 7.81 4.99 15.49
N GLY A 298 6.61 4.53 15.76
CA GLY A 298 5.49 5.31 16.31
C GLY A 298 4.15 4.72 15.86
N VAL A 299 3.18 5.58 15.64
CA VAL A 299 1.81 5.19 15.24
C VAL A 299 1.78 4.52 13.86
N HIS A 300 2.79 4.79 13.02
CA HIS A 300 2.85 4.44 11.60
C HIS A 300 1.78 5.21 10.80
N SER A 301 0.92 4.53 10.02
CA SER A 301 -0.13 5.20 9.23
C SER A 301 -1.55 4.70 9.56
N ASN A 302 -1.75 4.13 10.76
CA ASN A 302 -3.05 3.64 11.21
C ASN A 302 -3.49 4.33 12.50
N GLY A 303 -4.82 4.48 12.70
CA GLY A 303 -5.36 5.06 13.93
C GLY A 303 -5.41 6.59 13.96
N PHE A 304 -4.99 7.29 12.91
CA PHE A 304 -4.89 8.76 12.91
C PHE A 304 -6.22 9.49 13.02
N SER A 305 -7.34 8.90 12.65
CA SER A 305 -8.65 9.49 12.92
C SER A 305 -8.90 9.63 14.42
N LEU A 306 -8.52 8.63 15.23
CA LEU A 306 -8.61 8.68 16.68
C LEU A 306 -7.55 9.63 17.27
N VAL A 307 -6.29 9.56 16.81
CA VAL A 307 -5.21 10.47 17.24
C VAL A 307 -5.61 11.94 17.08
N ARG A 308 -6.16 12.32 15.93
CA ARG A 308 -6.61 13.69 15.65
C ARG A 308 -7.74 14.12 16.59
N ARG A 309 -8.64 13.21 16.94
CA ARG A 309 -9.69 13.49 17.90
C ARG A 309 -9.15 13.68 19.32
N VAL A 310 -8.20 12.83 19.72
CA VAL A 310 -7.47 12.98 21.00
C VAL A 310 -6.73 14.33 21.06
N LEU A 311 -6.00 14.66 19.99
CA LEU A 311 -5.30 15.96 19.90
C LEU A 311 -6.27 17.12 20.06
N ALA A 312 -7.39 17.13 19.34
CA ALA A 312 -8.39 18.20 19.43
C ALA A 312 -9.02 18.32 20.83
N GLN A 313 -9.09 17.25 21.62
CA GLN A 313 -9.63 17.26 22.98
C GLN A 313 -8.59 17.57 24.06
N SER A 314 -7.31 17.30 23.79
CA SER A 314 -6.22 17.48 24.76
C SER A 314 -5.93 18.94 25.08
N GLY A 315 -6.34 19.88 24.23
CA GLY A 315 -6.00 21.29 24.30
C GLY A 315 -4.54 21.58 23.90
N LEU A 316 -3.78 20.58 23.46
CA LEU A 316 -2.42 20.72 22.95
C LEU A 316 -2.42 20.92 21.43
N SER A 317 -1.38 21.58 20.93
CA SER A 317 -1.09 21.76 19.51
C SER A 317 0.03 20.82 19.04
N LEU A 318 0.20 20.68 17.74
CA LEU A 318 1.29 19.89 17.15
C LEU A 318 2.69 20.45 17.47
N ASN A 319 2.78 21.74 17.83
CA ASN A 319 4.03 22.40 18.21
C ASN A 319 4.38 22.22 19.70
N ASP A 320 3.43 21.73 20.51
CA ASP A 320 3.68 21.49 21.92
C ASP A 320 4.52 20.23 22.11
N GLN A 321 5.32 20.23 23.17
CA GLN A 321 6.15 19.07 23.51
C GLN A 321 5.27 17.88 23.91
N LEU A 322 5.58 16.69 23.38
CA LEU A 322 4.94 15.44 23.80
C LEU A 322 5.14 15.25 25.32
N PRO A 323 4.07 15.17 26.12
CA PRO A 323 4.19 14.94 27.55
C PRO A 323 5.06 13.72 27.88
N GLY A 324 6.11 13.91 28.66
CA GLY A 324 7.08 12.85 28.99
C GLY A 324 8.04 12.47 27.87
N GLY A 325 8.06 13.20 26.75
CA GLY A 325 8.97 13.01 25.61
C GLY A 325 9.90 14.23 25.40
N SER A 326 10.78 14.12 24.41
CA SER A 326 11.70 15.21 24.00
C SER A 326 11.32 15.86 22.67
N LEU A 327 10.43 15.22 21.89
CA LEU A 327 9.96 15.71 20.59
C LEU A 327 8.67 16.51 20.77
N THR A 328 8.33 17.34 19.78
CA THR A 328 6.98 17.89 19.66
C THR A 328 5.97 16.80 19.30
N LEU A 329 4.68 17.06 19.56
CA LEU A 329 3.61 16.14 19.15
C LEU A 329 3.61 15.96 17.63
N GLY A 330 3.84 17.03 16.86
CA GLY A 330 3.95 16.97 15.40
C GLY A 330 5.08 16.04 14.95
N GLU A 331 6.29 16.21 15.47
CA GLU A 331 7.44 15.35 15.14
C GLU A 331 7.18 13.90 15.51
N ALA A 332 6.65 13.62 16.70
CA ALA A 332 6.36 12.27 17.15
C ALA A 332 5.27 11.57 16.32
N LEU A 333 4.21 12.31 15.94
CA LEU A 333 3.10 11.79 15.14
C LEU A 333 3.46 11.66 13.66
N MET A 334 4.35 12.51 13.14
CA MET A 334 4.78 12.48 11.74
C MET A 334 5.99 11.56 11.50
N ALA A 335 6.49 10.88 12.53
CA ALA A 335 7.52 9.84 12.34
C ALA A 335 7.09 8.86 11.24
N PRO A 336 7.94 8.62 10.21
CA PRO A 336 7.56 7.74 9.09
C PRO A 336 7.43 6.29 9.54
N THR A 337 6.54 5.56 8.89
CA THR A 337 6.36 4.12 9.09
C THR A 337 7.67 3.38 8.82
N PHE A 338 8.07 2.50 9.74
CA PHE A 338 9.29 1.72 9.61
C PHE A 338 9.14 0.69 8.47
N ILE A 339 10.15 0.59 7.61
CA ILE A 339 10.21 -0.38 6.51
C ILE A 339 10.95 -1.63 6.98
N TYR A 340 10.21 -2.72 7.19
CA TYR A 340 10.73 -3.98 7.75
C TYR A 340 11.38 -4.91 6.72
N VAL A 341 11.29 -4.63 5.42
CA VAL A 341 11.63 -5.55 4.33
C VAL A 341 12.99 -6.22 4.52
N LYS A 342 14.07 -5.43 4.68
CA LYS A 342 15.44 -5.98 4.80
C LYS A 342 15.60 -6.82 6.06
N GLN A 343 15.04 -6.34 7.19
CA GLN A 343 15.10 -7.02 8.47
C GLN A 343 14.33 -8.36 8.42
N VAL A 344 13.12 -8.35 7.89
CA VAL A 344 12.26 -9.55 7.79
C VAL A 344 12.88 -10.59 6.87
N LEU A 345 13.37 -10.19 5.68
CA LEU A 345 14.02 -11.12 4.74
C LEU A 345 15.31 -11.72 5.32
N ASP A 346 16.10 -10.94 6.08
CA ASP A 346 17.26 -11.46 6.81
C ASP A 346 16.83 -12.51 7.84
N LEU A 347 15.83 -12.22 8.66
CA LEU A 347 15.32 -13.15 9.67
C LEU A 347 14.74 -14.43 9.04
N ILE A 348 14.02 -14.33 7.92
CA ILE A 348 13.53 -15.50 7.17
C ILE A 348 14.71 -16.36 6.69
N SER A 349 15.78 -15.74 6.20
CA SER A 349 16.96 -16.47 5.69
C SER A 349 17.65 -17.33 6.74
N LYS A 350 17.51 -16.98 8.02
CA LYS A 350 18.04 -17.74 9.17
C LYS A 350 17.18 -18.97 9.52
N GLY A 351 15.99 -19.07 8.94
CA GLY A 351 15.08 -20.19 9.12
C GLY A 351 14.28 -20.17 10.43
N GLY A 352 13.24 -21.00 10.47
CA GLY A 352 12.37 -21.17 11.64
C GLY A 352 11.19 -20.21 11.74
N VAL A 353 11.05 -19.26 10.82
CA VAL A 353 9.88 -18.37 10.69
C VAL A 353 8.73 -19.15 10.06
N LYS A 354 7.57 -19.13 10.70
CA LYS A 354 6.36 -19.87 10.27
C LYS A 354 5.22 -18.96 9.82
N GLY A 355 5.14 -17.74 10.38
CA GLY A 355 4.12 -16.76 10.05
C GLY A 355 4.60 -15.35 10.36
N ILE A 356 4.01 -14.35 9.70
CA ILE A 356 4.37 -12.95 9.88
C ILE A 356 3.10 -12.10 9.78
N ALA A 357 2.85 -11.25 10.78
CA ALA A 357 1.72 -10.33 10.81
C ALA A 357 2.22 -8.88 10.84
N HIS A 358 1.81 -8.08 9.88
CA HIS A 358 1.99 -6.63 9.89
C HIS A 358 0.92 -6.01 10.78
N ILE A 359 1.33 -5.24 11.80
CA ILE A 359 0.41 -4.67 12.78
C ILE A 359 -0.05 -3.28 12.30
N THR A 360 -1.22 -3.27 11.71
CA THR A 360 -1.90 -2.10 11.10
C THR A 360 -3.21 -1.79 11.84
N GLY A 361 -4.22 -1.23 11.18
CA GLY A 361 -5.56 -1.08 11.74
C GLY A 361 -6.12 -2.44 12.16
N GLY A 362 -6.69 -2.51 13.36
CA GLY A 362 -7.06 -3.77 14.02
C GLY A 362 -6.05 -4.21 15.09
N GLY A 363 -4.85 -3.58 15.16
CA GLY A 363 -3.84 -3.83 16.17
C GLY A 363 -3.43 -5.30 16.28
N PHE A 364 -3.06 -5.75 17.45
CA PHE A 364 -2.76 -7.17 17.69
C PHE A 364 -3.99 -8.06 17.55
N THR A 365 -5.14 -7.54 18.00
CA THR A 365 -6.41 -8.28 18.08
C THR A 365 -6.84 -8.87 16.75
N ASP A 366 -6.75 -8.08 15.67
CA ASP A 366 -7.24 -8.50 14.36
C ASP A 366 -6.12 -8.98 13.41
N ASN A 367 -4.86 -8.52 13.59
CA ASN A 367 -3.79 -8.84 12.65
C ASN A 367 -3.06 -10.15 12.98
N ILE A 368 -2.79 -10.46 14.25
CA ILE A 368 -2.09 -11.69 14.61
C ILE A 368 -2.89 -12.94 14.23
N PRO A 369 -4.20 -13.04 14.51
CA PRO A 369 -4.99 -14.23 14.16
C PRO A 369 -5.11 -14.50 12.65
N ARG A 370 -4.87 -13.49 11.79
CA ARG A 370 -4.94 -13.65 10.32
C ARG A 370 -3.98 -14.70 9.79
N VAL A 371 -2.85 -14.92 10.48
CA VAL A 371 -1.82 -15.85 10.04
C VAL A 371 -1.92 -17.21 10.74
N PHE A 372 -2.86 -17.39 11.65
CA PHE A 372 -2.99 -18.62 12.43
C PHE A 372 -3.92 -19.65 11.75
N PRO A 373 -3.58 -20.93 11.83
CA PRO A 373 -4.54 -22.00 11.63
C PRO A 373 -5.70 -21.91 12.64
N LYS A 374 -6.87 -22.44 12.25
CA LYS A 374 -8.02 -22.52 13.16
C LYS A 374 -7.68 -23.27 14.45
N GLY A 375 -8.22 -22.80 15.57
CA GLY A 375 -8.02 -23.39 16.88
C GLY A 375 -6.73 -22.95 17.58
N LEU A 376 -6.03 -21.96 17.02
CA LEU A 376 -4.87 -21.32 17.65
C LEU A 376 -5.16 -19.83 17.93
N GLY A 377 -4.62 -19.35 19.03
CA GLY A 377 -4.65 -17.98 19.47
C GLY A 377 -3.30 -17.48 19.94
N ALA A 378 -3.21 -16.23 20.32
CA ALA A 378 -2.01 -15.61 20.87
C ALA A 378 -2.17 -15.26 22.34
N LEU A 379 -1.15 -15.52 23.15
CA LEU A 379 -0.98 -14.98 24.49
C LEU A 379 0.13 -13.93 24.44
N ILE A 380 -0.20 -12.67 24.70
CA ILE A 380 0.72 -11.54 24.66
C ILE A 380 1.17 -11.16 26.06
N TYR A 381 2.47 -10.98 26.25
CA TYR A 381 3.10 -10.54 27.50
C TYR A 381 3.27 -9.02 27.48
N LYS A 382 2.36 -8.27 28.10
CA LYS A 382 2.29 -6.79 28.04
C LYS A 382 3.58 -6.09 28.51
N ASP A 383 4.29 -6.68 29.46
CA ASP A 383 5.49 -6.09 30.06
C ASP A 383 6.79 -6.48 29.35
N SER A 384 6.72 -7.27 28.26
CA SER A 384 7.90 -7.76 27.55
C SER A 384 8.60 -6.71 26.68
N TRP A 385 7.97 -5.58 26.43
CA TRP A 385 8.58 -4.42 25.77
C TRP A 385 8.10 -3.10 26.38
N LYS A 386 8.89 -2.04 26.18
CA LYS A 386 8.50 -0.71 26.64
C LYS A 386 7.57 -0.05 25.61
N VAL A 387 6.30 0.10 25.96
CA VAL A 387 5.35 0.87 25.14
C VAL A 387 5.83 2.33 25.05
N PRO A 388 5.99 2.90 23.81
CA PRO A 388 6.45 4.27 23.64
C PRO A 388 5.53 5.31 24.31
N THR A 389 6.13 6.40 24.79
CA THR A 389 5.43 7.49 25.51
C THR A 389 4.27 8.08 24.73
N LEU A 390 4.39 8.13 23.39
CA LEU A 390 3.34 8.62 22.51
C LEU A 390 2.01 7.84 22.70
N PHE A 391 2.06 6.50 22.77
CA PHE A 391 0.85 5.69 22.98
C PHE A 391 0.24 5.90 24.38
N LYS A 392 1.07 6.09 25.40
CA LYS A 392 0.61 6.41 26.76
C LYS A 392 -0.12 7.76 26.78
N TRP A 393 0.46 8.76 26.13
CA TRP A 393 -0.18 10.06 26.00
C TRP A 393 -1.53 9.97 25.25
N ILE A 394 -1.58 9.22 24.11
CA ILE A 394 -2.83 9.01 23.37
C ILE A 394 -3.90 8.39 24.27
N GLN A 395 -3.53 7.38 25.01
CA GLN A 395 -4.42 6.66 25.92
C GLN A 395 -4.95 7.55 27.02
N GLU A 396 -4.08 8.27 27.72
CA GLU A 396 -4.42 9.12 28.85
C GLU A 396 -5.26 10.32 28.43
N ALA A 397 -4.81 11.05 27.37
CA ALA A 397 -5.52 12.21 26.86
C ALA A 397 -6.88 11.87 26.26
N GLY A 398 -7.01 10.70 25.60
CA GLY A 398 -8.27 10.21 25.05
C GLY A 398 -9.13 9.42 26.05
N LYS A 399 -8.61 9.11 27.23
CA LYS A 399 -9.22 8.19 28.20
C LYS A 399 -9.61 6.86 27.56
N ILE A 400 -8.75 6.35 26.68
CA ILE A 400 -9.03 5.19 25.82
C ILE A 400 -8.78 3.91 26.63
N GLU A 401 -9.73 2.98 26.58
CA GLU A 401 -9.61 1.69 27.22
C GLU A 401 -8.48 0.83 26.61
N ASP A 402 -7.82 0.00 27.42
CA ASP A 402 -6.71 -0.87 27.00
C ASP A 402 -7.07 -1.74 25.79
N ALA A 403 -8.28 -2.28 25.76
CA ALA A 403 -8.75 -3.13 24.69
C ALA A 403 -8.86 -2.36 23.36
N GLU A 404 -9.33 -1.10 23.41
CA GLU A 404 -9.42 -0.24 22.25
C GLU A 404 -8.05 0.22 21.76
N MET A 405 -7.12 0.53 22.68
CA MET A 405 -5.72 0.82 22.34
C MET A 405 -5.08 -0.35 21.58
N SER A 406 -5.24 -1.57 22.09
CA SER A 406 -4.67 -2.79 21.52
C SER A 406 -5.33 -3.22 20.20
N ARG A 407 -6.57 -2.75 19.93
CA ARG A 407 -7.29 -2.99 18.69
C ARG A 407 -7.05 -1.90 17.63
N THR A 408 -6.72 -0.68 18.05
CA THR A 408 -6.54 0.45 17.13
C THR A 408 -5.08 0.66 16.72
N PHE A 409 -4.15 0.44 17.66
CA PHE A 409 -2.75 0.82 17.51
C PHE A 409 -1.79 -0.37 17.58
N ASN A 410 -0.58 -0.16 17.05
CA ASN A 410 0.50 -1.15 17.10
C ASN A 410 1.21 -1.24 18.48
N MET A 411 0.93 -0.33 19.39
CA MET A 411 1.47 -0.27 20.76
C MET A 411 3.00 -0.33 20.85
N GLY A 412 3.71 0.08 19.80
CA GLY A 412 5.17 0.06 19.72
C GLY A 412 5.76 -1.16 19.01
N ILE A 413 4.93 -2.08 18.51
CA ILE A 413 5.34 -3.27 17.75
C ILE A 413 4.63 -3.23 16.38
N GLY A 414 5.38 -3.01 15.31
CA GLY A 414 4.79 -2.89 13.98
C GLY A 414 4.78 -4.17 13.16
N MET A 415 5.60 -5.18 13.54
CA MET A 415 5.64 -6.48 12.87
C MET A 415 5.75 -7.58 13.92
N VAL A 416 5.00 -8.66 13.76
CA VAL A 416 5.07 -9.85 14.62
C VAL A 416 5.45 -11.06 13.78
N MET A 417 6.50 -11.74 14.19
CA MET A 417 6.96 -12.98 13.56
C MET A 417 6.63 -14.17 14.47
N VAL A 418 6.04 -15.19 13.90
CA VAL A 418 5.78 -16.47 14.58
C VAL A 418 6.89 -17.45 14.21
N MET A 419 7.58 -17.99 15.18
CA MET A 419 8.72 -18.86 14.93
C MET A 419 8.89 -19.94 15.99
N THR A 420 9.76 -20.90 15.71
CA THR A 420 10.11 -21.93 16.68
C THR A 420 10.85 -21.31 17.87
N GLU A 421 10.77 -21.95 19.05
CA GLU A 421 11.50 -21.54 20.26
C GLU A 421 13.01 -21.44 20.01
N GLU A 422 13.58 -22.40 19.28
CA GLU A 422 15.01 -22.41 18.94
C GLU A 422 15.41 -21.22 18.07
N ALA A 423 14.62 -20.93 17.02
CA ALA A 423 14.87 -19.78 16.14
C ALA A 423 14.75 -18.46 16.90
N SER A 424 13.72 -18.32 17.75
CA SER A 424 13.50 -17.11 18.54
C SER A 424 14.68 -16.84 19.48
N ARG A 425 15.17 -17.87 20.18
CA ARG A 425 16.32 -17.76 21.08
C ARG A 425 17.57 -17.30 20.32
N ARG A 426 17.90 -17.96 19.20
CA ARG A 426 19.03 -17.61 18.36
C ARG A 426 18.98 -16.15 17.90
N ILE A 427 17.84 -15.70 17.37
CA ILE A 427 17.66 -14.34 16.84
C ILE A 427 17.79 -13.29 17.96
N LEU A 428 17.22 -13.56 19.15
CA LEU A 428 17.30 -12.64 20.28
C LEU A 428 18.71 -12.58 20.88
N GLU A 429 19.44 -13.71 20.93
CA GLU A 429 20.81 -13.77 21.40
C GLU A 429 21.81 -13.12 20.42
N GLU A 430 21.62 -13.27 19.11
CA GLU A 430 22.44 -12.60 18.09
C GLU A 430 22.34 -11.07 18.17
N GLY A 431 21.19 -10.54 18.57
CA GLY A 431 20.98 -9.10 18.79
C GLY A 431 21.22 -8.21 17.56
N GLN A 432 21.27 -8.78 16.35
CA GLN A 432 21.52 -8.04 15.11
C GLN A 432 20.39 -7.06 14.81
N HIS A 433 19.17 -7.43 15.14
CA HIS A 433 17.97 -6.62 15.00
C HIS A 433 17.30 -6.45 16.35
N GLN A 434 16.81 -5.23 16.64
CA GLN A 434 16.00 -5.02 17.82
C GLN A 434 14.71 -5.83 17.71
N ALA A 435 14.48 -6.72 18.67
CA ALA A 435 13.33 -7.60 18.69
C ALA A 435 13.00 -7.98 20.15
N TYR A 436 11.76 -8.37 20.38
CA TYR A 436 11.26 -8.73 21.73
C TYR A 436 10.47 -10.04 21.64
N ARG A 437 10.64 -10.93 22.62
CA ARG A 437 9.70 -12.05 22.83
C ARG A 437 8.44 -11.48 23.45
N ILE A 438 7.41 -11.26 22.65
CA ILE A 438 6.18 -10.60 23.09
C ILE A 438 5.06 -11.56 23.49
N GLY A 439 5.25 -12.85 23.32
CA GLY A 439 4.22 -13.83 23.63
C GLY A 439 4.48 -15.19 23.01
N GLU A 440 3.44 -16.01 23.01
CA GLU A 440 3.44 -17.35 22.44
C GLU A 440 2.11 -17.71 21.79
N VAL A 441 2.14 -18.73 20.95
CA VAL A 441 0.94 -19.32 20.34
C VAL A 441 0.33 -20.33 21.32
N VAL A 442 -0.96 -20.21 21.56
CA VAL A 442 -1.72 -21.07 22.47
C VAL A 442 -2.88 -21.76 21.77
N HIS A 443 -3.43 -22.82 22.37
CA HIS A 443 -4.72 -23.36 21.94
C HIS A 443 -5.84 -22.37 22.26
N GLY A 444 -6.77 -22.20 21.31
CA GLY A 444 -7.88 -21.26 21.43
C GLY A 444 -8.04 -20.40 20.19
N GLU A 445 -8.72 -19.27 20.29
CA GLU A 445 -8.88 -18.30 19.20
C GLU A 445 -8.68 -16.89 19.74
N GLY A 446 -8.26 -15.96 18.84
CA GLY A 446 -8.07 -14.56 19.16
C GLY A 446 -6.77 -14.26 19.88
N VAL A 447 -6.74 -13.13 20.59
CA VAL A 447 -5.58 -12.62 21.33
C VAL A 447 -5.96 -12.41 22.80
N SER A 448 -5.20 -12.99 23.68
CA SER A 448 -5.27 -12.78 25.13
C SER A 448 -4.01 -12.10 25.64
N TYR A 449 -4.11 -11.46 26.80
CA TYR A 449 -3.02 -10.68 27.39
C TYR A 449 -2.74 -11.15 28.81
N ASN A 450 -1.44 -11.24 29.15
CA ASN A 450 -0.94 -11.55 30.50
C ASN A 450 -0.07 -10.38 30.98
#